data_89f4faefbc731ea3d8059e3534e243bd
#
_entry.id   89f4faefbc731ea3d8059e3534e243bd
#
_cell.length_a   1.000
_cell.length_b   1.000
_cell.length_c   1.000
_cell.angle_alpha   90.00
_cell.angle_beta   90.00
_cell.angle_gamma   90.00
#
_symmetry.space_group_name_H-M   'P 1'
#
loop_
_entity.id
_entity.type
_entity.pdbx_description
1 polymer ?
#
loop_
_entity_poly.entity_id
_entity_poly.type
_entity_poly.pdbx_seq_one_letter_code
_entity_poly.pdbx_strand_id
1 'polypeptide(L)'
;MWRSSVLLPTDVRRSLRVTTWGHTDRYLRHADSLAYTEVVGAGSSATLKQDATYTVRRGLADSSCYSFESVNFPGQFLRHADSRVRNAPGENSALYRQDATFCARPGVGGTGVTFESINLPGSYLRHFDSAVYIASGTAGDGFNRPQTLTADSSWTLAAPWAP
;
A
#
# COMPACT_ATOMS: atom_id res chain seq x y z
N MET A 1 2.95 -18.84 15.51
CA MET A 1 1.60 -18.30 15.58
C MET A 1 0.99 -18.25 14.18
N TRP A 2 -0.21 -18.76 14.06
CA TRP A 2 -0.90 -18.77 12.78
C TRP A 2 -1.51 -17.39 12.49
N ARG A 3 -1.36 -16.91 11.27
CA ARG A 3 -1.93 -15.64 10.83
C ARG A 3 -2.87 -15.87 9.66
N SER A 4 -4.03 -15.21 9.71
CA SER A 4 -4.99 -15.25 8.61
C SER A 4 -4.43 -14.55 7.38
N SER A 5 -4.69 -15.11 6.21
CA SER A 5 -4.37 -14.50 4.92
C SER A 5 -5.66 -14.14 4.20
N VAL A 6 -5.60 -13.05 3.45
CA VAL A 6 -6.70 -12.63 2.58
C VAL A 6 -6.28 -12.90 1.15
N LEU A 7 -7.15 -13.58 0.40
CA LEU A 7 -6.90 -13.87 -1.01
C LEU A 7 -7.43 -12.71 -1.85
N LEU A 8 -6.56 -12.15 -2.70
CA LEU A 8 -6.91 -11.05 -3.59
C LEU A 8 -6.85 -11.52 -5.05
N PRO A 9 -7.70 -10.98 -5.92
CA PRO A 9 -7.54 -11.21 -7.35
C PRO A 9 -6.23 -10.57 -7.83
N THR A 10 -5.54 -11.24 -8.76
CA THR A 10 -4.28 -10.75 -9.32
C THR A 10 -4.44 -10.39 -10.79
N ASP A 11 -3.51 -9.61 -11.30
CA ASP A 11 -3.49 -9.11 -12.68
C ASP A 11 -4.72 -8.26 -13.00
N VAL A 12 -5.21 -7.57 -11.97
CA VAL A 12 -6.34 -6.65 -12.06
C VAL A 12 -5.94 -5.31 -11.46
N ARG A 13 -6.53 -4.24 -11.97
CA ARG A 13 -6.30 -2.89 -11.47
C ARG A 13 -7.19 -2.59 -10.28
N ARG A 14 -6.62 -1.94 -9.28
CA ARG A 14 -7.34 -1.48 -8.08
C ARG A 14 -6.77 -0.15 -7.61
N SER A 15 -7.57 0.56 -6.86
CA SER A 15 -7.12 1.74 -6.11
C SER A 15 -7.22 1.44 -4.62
N LEU A 16 -6.21 1.85 -3.85
CA LEU A 16 -6.15 1.58 -2.42
C LEU A 16 -6.76 2.76 -1.67
N ARG A 17 -7.94 2.54 -1.13
CA ARG A 17 -8.72 3.58 -0.44
C ARG A 17 -8.46 3.55 1.06
N VAL A 18 -8.30 4.74 1.64
CA VAL A 18 -8.16 4.93 3.09
C VAL A 18 -9.45 4.54 3.78
N THR A 19 -9.37 3.83 4.91
CA THR A 19 -10.54 3.44 5.71
C THR A 19 -10.75 4.31 6.94
N THR A 20 -9.79 5.19 7.27
CA THR A 20 -9.87 6.05 8.44
C THR A 20 -11.07 6.99 8.33
N TRP A 21 -11.91 7.00 9.37
CA TRP A 21 -13.11 7.84 9.41
C TRP A 21 -12.78 9.31 9.14
N GLY A 22 -13.56 9.94 8.29
CA GLY A 22 -13.36 11.34 7.90
C GLY A 22 -12.37 11.53 6.76
N HIS A 23 -11.70 10.45 6.30
CA HIS A 23 -10.68 10.52 5.25
C HIS A 23 -10.89 9.48 4.15
N THR A 24 -12.09 8.93 4.03
CA THR A 24 -12.37 7.82 3.09
C THR A 24 -12.49 8.26 1.64
N ASP A 25 -12.31 9.54 1.36
CA ASP A 25 -12.18 10.07 -0.01
C ASP A 25 -10.73 10.10 -0.49
N ARG A 26 -9.79 9.61 0.33
CA ARG A 26 -8.36 9.59 0.01
C ARG A 26 -7.92 8.22 -0.47
N TYR A 27 -6.95 8.22 -1.38
CA TYR A 27 -6.39 7.02 -2.00
C TYR A 27 -4.87 7.11 -2.02
N LEU A 28 -4.22 5.96 -1.97
CA LEU A 28 -2.78 5.89 -2.15
C LEU A 28 -2.43 6.24 -3.59
N ARG A 29 -1.49 7.18 -3.76
CA ARG A 29 -0.99 7.58 -5.07
C ARG A 29 0.52 7.76 -4.98
N HIS A 30 1.20 7.70 -6.13
CA HIS A 30 2.61 8.07 -6.17
C HIS A 30 2.78 9.48 -6.76
N ALA A 31 3.83 10.17 -6.32
CA ALA A 31 4.28 11.44 -6.87
C ALA A 31 5.77 11.57 -6.56
N ASP A 32 6.56 11.97 -7.55
CA ASP A 32 8.00 12.13 -7.38
C ASP A 32 8.66 10.88 -6.77
N SER A 33 8.24 9.70 -7.21
CA SER A 33 8.73 8.39 -6.77
C SER A 33 8.43 8.07 -5.30
N LEU A 34 7.55 8.80 -4.64
CA LEU A 34 7.13 8.57 -3.25
C LEU A 34 5.63 8.27 -3.21
N ALA A 35 5.19 7.54 -2.18
CA ALA A 35 3.78 7.25 -1.99
C ALA A 35 3.14 8.21 -0.98
N TYR A 36 1.96 8.68 -1.33
CA TYR A 36 1.15 9.61 -0.54
C TYR A 36 -0.29 9.15 -0.53
N THR A 37 -1.13 9.77 0.30
CA THR A 37 -2.58 9.71 0.14
C THR A 37 -3.09 11.07 -0.28
N GLU A 38 -4.08 11.05 -1.15
CA GLU A 38 -4.70 12.28 -1.66
C GLU A 38 -6.17 12.04 -1.98
N VAL A 39 -6.96 13.09 -1.89
CA VAL A 39 -8.37 13.03 -2.30
C VAL A 39 -8.43 12.80 -3.80
N VAL A 40 -9.15 11.77 -4.22
CA VAL A 40 -9.37 11.44 -5.63
C VAL A 40 -10.87 11.30 -5.84
N GLY A 41 -11.37 11.91 -6.89
CA GLY A 41 -12.78 11.86 -7.25
C GLY A 41 -12.97 11.91 -8.77
N ALA A 42 -14.22 11.87 -9.19
CA ALA A 42 -14.55 11.84 -10.62
C ALA A 42 -14.00 13.05 -11.37
N GLY A 43 -13.89 14.21 -10.71
CA GLY A 43 -13.35 15.43 -11.31
C GLY A 43 -11.84 15.56 -11.25
N SER A 44 -11.12 14.60 -10.69
CA SER A 44 -9.67 14.63 -10.62
C SER A 44 -9.05 14.48 -12.01
N SER A 45 -7.81 14.97 -12.17
CA SER A 45 -7.10 14.87 -13.44
C SER A 45 -6.86 13.39 -13.82
N ALA A 46 -6.68 13.15 -15.12
CA ALA A 46 -6.34 11.81 -15.60
C ALA A 46 -5.02 11.32 -14.99
N THR A 47 -4.05 12.22 -14.82
CA THR A 47 -2.76 11.90 -14.21
C THR A 47 -2.92 11.45 -12.77
N LEU A 48 -3.68 12.18 -11.95
CA LEU A 48 -3.92 11.78 -10.55
C LEU A 48 -4.62 10.43 -10.48
N LYS A 49 -5.61 10.20 -11.32
CA LYS A 49 -6.32 8.93 -11.36
C LYS A 49 -5.39 7.77 -11.70
N GLN A 50 -4.47 7.97 -12.64
CA GLN A 50 -3.47 6.96 -12.99
C GLN A 50 -2.46 6.74 -11.86
N ASP A 51 -2.00 7.83 -11.22
CA ASP A 51 -1.09 7.74 -10.08
C ASP A 51 -1.70 6.97 -8.89
N ALA A 52 -3.03 6.94 -8.80
CA ALA A 52 -3.75 6.27 -7.74
C ALA A 52 -4.26 4.88 -8.14
N THR A 53 -3.76 4.33 -9.25
CA THR A 53 -4.18 3.02 -9.74
C THR A 53 -2.98 2.10 -9.88
N TYR A 54 -3.13 0.90 -9.35
CA TYR A 54 -2.08 -0.12 -9.36
C TYR A 54 -2.64 -1.43 -9.88
N THR A 55 -1.80 -2.20 -10.58
CA THR A 55 -2.12 -3.59 -10.90
C THR A 55 -1.67 -4.46 -9.75
N VAL A 56 -2.58 -5.24 -9.20
CA VAL A 56 -2.26 -6.20 -8.14
C VAL A 56 -1.58 -7.39 -8.79
N ARG A 57 -0.32 -7.63 -8.44
CA ARG A 57 0.47 -8.74 -8.95
C ARG A 57 0.73 -9.74 -7.84
N ARG A 58 1.06 -10.98 -8.20
CA ARG A 58 1.63 -11.92 -7.24
C ARG A 58 2.93 -11.34 -6.73
N GLY A 59 3.22 -11.57 -5.45
CA GLY A 59 4.39 -11.00 -4.79
C GLY A 59 5.69 -11.38 -5.49
N LEU A 60 6.56 -10.39 -5.67
CA LEU A 60 7.85 -10.61 -6.35
C LEU A 60 8.75 -11.56 -5.57
N ALA A 61 8.64 -11.60 -4.24
CA ALA A 61 9.42 -12.49 -3.38
C ALA A 61 8.66 -13.74 -2.95
N ASP A 62 7.32 -13.73 -3.01
CA ASP A 62 6.48 -14.83 -2.55
C ASP A 62 5.14 -14.75 -3.28
N SER A 63 4.83 -15.76 -4.08
CA SER A 63 3.63 -15.77 -4.91
C SER A 63 2.33 -15.90 -4.11
N SER A 64 2.39 -16.19 -2.82
CA SER A 64 1.21 -16.20 -1.94
C SER A 64 0.90 -14.81 -1.36
N CYS A 65 1.79 -13.85 -1.55
CA CYS A 65 1.63 -12.46 -1.16
C CYS A 65 1.49 -11.59 -2.42
N TYR A 66 1.58 -10.27 -2.30
CA TYR A 66 1.23 -9.37 -3.40
C TYR A 66 2.26 -8.25 -3.58
N SER A 67 2.33 -7.76 -4.81
CA SER A 67 3.10 -6.58 -5.19
C SER A 67 2.20 -5.66 -6.00
N PHE A 68 2.42 -4.35 -5.91
CA PHE A 68 1.58 -3.35 -6.54
C PHE A 68 2.37 -2.63 -7.62
N GLU A 69 2.01 -2.89 -8.87
CA GLU A 69 2.68 -2.29 -10.02
C GLU A 69 1.93 -1.03 -10.46
N SER A 70 2.68 0.06 -10.64
CA SER A 70 2.12 1.32 -11.12
C SER A 70 1.53 1.17 -12.51
N VAL A 71 0.32 1.68 -12.72
CA VAL A 71 -0.37 1.60 -14.00
C VAL A 71 0.29 2.50 -15.04
N ASN A 72 0.68 3.71 -14.65
CA ASN A 72 1.27 4.68 -15.57
C ASN A 72 2.79 4.62 -15.63
N PHE A 73 3.44 3.88 -14.74
CA PHE A 73 4.87 3.59 -14.81
C PHE A 73 5.09 2.07 -14.74
N PRO A 74 4.79 1.35 -15.84
CA PRO A 74 4.95 -0.11 -15.84
C PRO A 74 6.37 -0.51 -15.48
N GLY A 75 6.49 -1.58 -14.68
CA GLY A 75 7.78 -2.02 -14.16
C GLY A 75 8.21 -1.35 -12.88
N GLN A 76 7.47 -0.36 -12.40
CA GLN A 76 7.70 0.26 -11.10
C GLN A 76 6.67 -0.25 -10.08
N PHE A 77 7.16 -0.56 -8.88
CA PHE A 77 6.34 -1.15 -7.83
C PHE A 77 6.44 -0.33 -6.56
N LEU A 78 5.40 -0.41 -5.74
CA LEU A 78 5.50 0.07 -4.36
C LEU A 78 6.51 -0.79 -3.61
N ARG A 79 7.46 -0.13 -2.95
CA ARG A 79 8.44 -0.79 -2.09
C ARG A 79 8.75 0.11 -0.92
N HIS A 80 9.21 -0.46 0.19
CA HIS A 80 9.70 0.36 1.30
C HIS A 80 11.22 0.48 1.25
N ALA A 81 11.73 1.60 1.73
CA ALA A 81 13.13 1.86 1.99
C ALA A 81 13.19 2.89 3.12
N ASP A 82 13.94 2.58 4.18
CA ASP A 82 13.99 3.42 5.40
C ASP A 82 12.57 3.72 5.92
N SER A 83 11.73 2.70 5.94
CA SER A 83 10.31 2.75 6.36
C SER A 83 9.40 3.59 5.47
N ARG A 84 9.92 4.37 4.52
CA ARG A 84 9.10 5.16 3.59
C ARG A 84 8.71 4.31 2.39
N VAL A 85 7.45 4.37 2.00
CA VAL A 85 6.99 3.66 0.80
C VAL A 85 7.24 4.54 -0.43
N ARG A 86 7.83 3.93 -1.44
CA ARG A 86 8.24 4.55 -2.70
C ARG A 86 7.64 3.80 -3.87
N ASN A 87 7.59 4.48 -5.02
CA ASN A 87 7.29 3.86 -6.30
C ASN A 87 8.61 3.80 -7.08
N ALA A 88 9.17 2.62 -7.26
CA ALA A 88 10.53 2.48 -7.76
C ALA A 88 10.65 1.42 -8.85
N PRO A 89 11.55 1.62 -9.85
CA PRO A 89 11.77 0.62 -10.90
C PRO A 89 12.27 -0.70 -10.31
N GLY A 90 11.88 -1.80 -10.97
CA GLY A 90 12.31 -3.13 -10.57
C GLY A 90 13.84 -3.27 -10.63
N GLU A 91 14.39 -3.95 -9.65
CA GLU A 91 15.80 -4.28 -9.57
C GLU A 91 15.95 -5.80 -9.46
N ASN A 92 17.01 -6.35 -10.03
CA ASN A 92 17.29 -7.78 -9.92
C ASN A 92 18.05 -8.06 -8.61
N SER A 93 17.35 -7.90 -7.49
CA SER A 93 17.90 -8.19 -6.16
C SER A 93 16.85 -8.82 -5.27
N ALA A 94 17.28 -9.70 -4.37
CA ALA A 94 16.38 -10.29 -3.38
C ALA A 94 15.80 -9.21 -2.47
N LEU A 95 16.60 -8.23 -2.09
CA LEU A 95 16.15 -7.16 -1.20
C LEU A 95 15.01 -6.35 -1.83
N TYR A 96 15.16 -5.94 -3.10
CA TYR A 96 14.08 -5.22 -3.78
C TYR A 96 12.80 -6.04 -3.84
N ARG A 97 12.91 -7.32 -4.22
CA ARG A 97 11.73 -8.18 -4.31
C ARG A 97 11.02 -8.30 -2.97
N GLN A 98 11.77 -8.41 -1.87
CA GLN A 98 11.20 -8.48 -0.53
C GLN A 98 10.57 -7.14 -0.11
N ASP A 99 11.26 -6.03 -0.38
CA ASP A 99 10.74 -4.69 -0.05
C ASP A 99 9.45 -4.36 -0.81
N ALA A 100 9.22 -5.00 -1.95
CA ALA A 100 8.05 -4.77 -2.80
C ALA A 100 6.96 -5.83 -2.62
N THR A 101 7.10 -6.72 -1.63
CA THR A 101 6.12 -7.78 -1.39
C THR A 101 5.40 -7.55 -0.05
N PHE A 102 4.08 -7.57 -0.11
CA PHE A 102 3.20 -7.35 1.03
C PHE A 102 2.21 -8.51 1.13
N CYS A 103 2.04 -9.03 2.34
CA CYS A 103 1.11 -10.12 2.58
C CYS A 103 -0.20 -9.55 3.10
N ALA A 104 -1.32 -9.96 2.49
CA ALA A 104 -2.63 -9.44 2.80
C ALA A 104 -3.19 -10.13 4.04
N ARG A 105 -3.63 -9.33 5.02
CA ARG A 105 -4.24 -9.78 6.27
C ARG A 105 -5.62 -9.12 6.42
N PRO A 106 -6.53 -9.70 7.21
CA PRO A 106 -7.74 -8.97 7.58
C PRO A 106 -7.39 -7.61 8.17
N GLY A 107 -8.16 -6.58 7.84
CA GLY A 107 -7.87 -5.23 8.30
C GLY A 107 -7.75 -5.14 9.82
N VAL A 108 -6.61 -4.66 10.31
CA VAL A 108 -6.37 -4.53 11.77
C VAL A 108 -7.31 -3.52 12.41
N GLY A 109 -7.91 -2.62 11.63
CA GLY A 109 -8.94 -1.70 12.10
C GLY A 109 -10.35 -2.27 12.08
N GLY A 110 -10.52 -3.56 11.78
CA GLY A 110 -11.82 -4.23 11.76
C GLY A 110 -12.52 -4.18 10.41
N THR A 111 -11.94 -3.55 9.40
CA THR A 111 -12.47 -3.48 8.04
C THR A 111 -11.33 -3.47 7.03
N GLY A 112 -11.61 -3.88 5.80
CA GLY A 112 -10.64 -3.84 4.70
C GLY A 112 -9.51 -4.83 4.86
N VAL A 113 -8.36 -4.48 4.31
CA VAL A 113 -7.17 -5.31 4.23
C VAL A 113 -5.98 -4.57 4.81
N THR A 114 -5.17 -5.26 5.59
CA THR A 114 -3.88 -4.77 6.07
C THR A 114 -2.78 -5.46 5.27
N PHE A 115 -1.80 -4.69 4.82
CA PHE A 115 -0.68 -5.20 4.04
C PHE A 115 0.56 -5.25 4.91
N GLU A 116 0.98 -6.45 5.26
CA GLU A 116 2.15 -6.68 6.09
C GLU A 116 3.40 -6.84 5.24
N SER A 117 4.47 -6.14 5.59
CA SER A 117 5.76 -6.28 4.92
C SER A 117 6.28 -7.72 5.10
N ILE A 118 6.71 -8.37 4.00
CA ILE A 118 7.18 -9.75 4.08
C ILE A 118 8.51 -9.86 4.80
N ASN A 119 9.40 -8.87 4.64
CA ASN A 119 10.73 -8.91 5.25
C ASN A 119 10.82 -8.15 6.58
N LEU A 120 9.78 -7.45 6.98
CA LEU A 120 9.67 -6.82 8.30
C LEU A 120 8.31 -7.17 8.91
N PRO A 121 8.15 -8.45 9.34
CA PRO A 121 6.88 -8.90 9.93
C PRO A 121 6.48 -8.03 11.13
N GLY A 122 5.18 -7.71 11.22
CA GLY A 122 4.67 -6.80 12.24
C GLY A 122 4.68 -5.35 11.80
N SER A 123 5.26 -5.03 10.64
CA SER A 123 5.19 -3.69 10.05
C SER A 123 4.18 -3.68 8.91
N TYR A 124 3.32 -2.68 8.89
CA TYR A 124 2.17 -2.60 7.99
C TYR A 124 2.20 -1.34 7.17
N LEU A 125 1.68 -1.43 5.94
CA LEU A 125 1.45 -0.28 5.08
C LEU A 125 0.47 0.65 5.79
N ARG A 126 0.90 1.87 6.13
CA ARG A 126 0.08 2.85 6.83
C ARG A 126 0.28 4.24 6.23
N HIS A 127 -0.77 5.07 6.30
CA HIS A 127 -0.60 6.48 6.01
C HIS A 127 -0.44 7.27 7.31
N PHE A 128 0.35 8.33 7.23
CA PHE A 128 0.56 9.27 8.33
C PHE A 128 0.90 10.63 7.71
N ASP A 129 0.15 11.66 8.08
CA ASP A 129 0.38 13.03 7.58
C ASP A 129 0.44 13.06 6.05
N SER A 130 -0.47 12.34 5.41
CA SER A 130 -0.62 12.19 3.95
C SER A 130 0.54 11.50 3.24
N ALA A 131 1.52 10.98 3.95
CA ALA A 131 2.58 10.15 3.38
C ALA A 131 2.36 8.69 3.75
N VAL A 132 2.98 7.77 3.01
CA VAL A 132 2.80 6.34 3.25
C VAL A 132 4.12 5.72 3.71
N TYR A 133 4.02 4.92 4.77
CA TYR A 133 5.15 4.25 5.43
C TYR A 133 4.80 2.79 5.68
N ILE A 134 5.80 2.00 6.08
CA ILE A 134 5.51 0.79 6.84
C ILE A 134 5.81 1.08 8.31
N ALA A 135 4.96 0.61 9.21
CA ALA A 135 5.08 0.94 10.62
C ALA A 135 4.59 -0.21 11.49
N SER A 136 5.21 -0.36 12.66
CA SER A 136 4.88 -1.42 13.64
C SER A 136 4.20 -0.88 14.91
N GLY A 137 4.13 0.44 15.07
CA GLY A 137 3.54 1.03 16.27
C GLY A 137 4.43 0.95 17.50
N THR A 138 5.74 0.86 17.32
CA THR A 138 6.69 0.66 18.42
C THR A 138 7.39 1.94 18.88
N ALA A 139 7.22 3.06 18.16
CA ALA A 139 7.76 4.35 18.55
C ALA A 139 6.70 5.21 19.23
N GLY A 140 7.13 6.20 20.04
CA GLY A 140 6.21 7.04 20.78
C GLY A 140 5.50 8.09 19.95
N ASP A 141 6.08 8.50 18.82
CA ASP A 141 5.55 9.57 17.97
C ASP A 141 5.88 9.33 16.50
N GLY A 142 5.52 10.28 15.64
CA GLY A 142 5.76 10.18 14.21
C GLY A 142 4.93 9.06 13.57
N PHE A 143 5.36 8.62 12.40
CA PHE A 143 4.62 7.63 11.62
C PHE A 143 4.56 6.26 12.31
N ASN A 144 5.51 5.96 13.18
CA ASN A 144 5.60 4.64 13.85
C ASN A 144 4.92 4.62 15.21
N ARG A 145 4.14 5.64 15.56
CA ARG A 145 3.41 5.67 16.82
C ARG A 145 2.24 4.69 16.82
N PRO A 146 1.89 4.11 17.99
CA PRO A 146 0.76 3.17 18.06
C PRO A 146 -0.60 3.83 17.89
N GLN A 147 -0.72 5.13 18.22
CA GLN A 147 -1.98 5.84 18.06
C GLN A 147 -2.35 5.90 16.59
N THR A 148 -3.59 5.62 16.27
CA THR A 148 -4.15 5.59 14.92
C THR A 148 -3.57 4.52 13.99
N LEU A 149 -2.61 3.70 14.44
CA LEU A 149 -2.00 2.68 13.58
C LEU A 149 -3.05 1.74 12.98
N THR A 150 -3.97 1.24 13.80
CA THR A 150 -4.98 0.28 13.32
C THR A 150 -5.88 0.87 12.24
N ALA A 151 -6.37 2.10 12.45
CA ALA A 151 -7.23 2.78 11.47
C ALA A 151 -6.45 3.12 10.19
N ASP A 152 -5.20 3.56 10.35
CA ASP A 152 -4.39 4.06 9.24
C ASP A 152 -3.66 2.95 8.49
N SER A 153 -3.75 1.70 8.95
CA SER A 153 -3.12 0.54 8.32
C SER A 153 -4.13 -0.41 7.67
N SER A 154 -5.38 0.01 7.55
CA SER A 154 -6.42 -0.76 6.87
C SER A 154 -6.84 -0.05 5.59
N TRP A 155 -6.97 -0.81 4.51
CA TRP A 155 -7.23 -0.26 3.18
C TRP A 155 -8.39 -1.00 2.53
N THR A 156 -9.14 -0.30 1.69
CA THR A 156 -10.11 -0.94 0.81
C THR A 156 -9.52 -1.06 -0.59
N LEU A 157 -9.57 -2.25 -1.17
CA LEU A 157 -9.26 -2.43 -2.58
C LEU A 157 -10.49 -2.00 -3.38
N ALA A 158 -10.47 -0.76 -3.82
CA ALA A 158 -11.59 -0.14 -4.52
C ALA A 158 -11.45 -0.34 -6.03
N ALA A 159 -12.55 -0.09 -6.74
CA ALA A 159 -12.52 -0.05 -8.20
C ALA A 159 -11.45 0.94 -8.67
N PRO A 160 -10.74 0.63 -9.77
CA PRO A 160 -9.63 1.48 -10.20
C PRO A 160 -10.12 2.81 -10.75
N TRP A 161 -9.42 3.89 -10.39
CA TRP A 161 -9.70 5.21 -10.96
C TRP A 161 -9.31 5.29 -12.45
N ALA A 162 -8.32 4.48 -12.87
CA ALA A 162 -7.92 4.33 -14.28
C ALA A 162 -8.12 2.87 -14.68
N PRO A 163 -9.31 2.51 -15.14
CA PRO A 163 -9.64 1.13 -15.52
C PRO A 163 -8.89 0.63 -16.74
#